data_b38af3057815f14e03814dfd6dd56b2c
#
_entry.id   b38af3057815f14e03814dfd6dd56b2c
#
_cell.length_a   1.000
_cell.length_b   1.000
_cell.length_c   1.000
_cell.angle_alpha   90.00
_cell.angle_beta   90.00
_cell.angle_gamma   90.00
#
_symmetry.space_group_name_H-M   'P 1'
#
loop_
_entity.id
_entity.type
_entity.pdbx_description
1 polymer ?
#
loop_
_entity_poly.entity_id
_entity_poly.type
_entity_poly.pdbx_seq_one_letter_code
_entity_poly.pdbx_strand_id
1 'polypeptide(L)'
;MSGSSSKMSVTQLTLLTALNMMGSGIIMLPTKLAEVGTFSIVSWLVTAGGSTALAYAFAKCGMLSRNRGGMGGYAEYAFGKSGSFLANYAYCVSLLIANIAIAISAVGYAVALFGLNTTPFETCLLTIVVLWICTVLNLSLIHISE
;
A
#
# COMPACT_ATOMS: atom_id res chain seq x y z
N MET A 1 7.21 31.22 17.08
CA MET A 1 5.85 30.80 16.74
C MET A 1 5.79 29.30 16.93
N SER A 2 5.07 28.87 17.96
CA SER A 2 4.97 27.45 18.33
C SER A 2 4.04 26.75 17.32
N GLY A 3 4.60 26.01 16.39
CA GLY A 3 3.86 25.15 15.49
C GLY A 3 3.20 24.05 16.30
N SER A 4 1.90 24.15 16.51
CA SER A 4 1.07 23.08 17.06
C SER A 4 1.16 21.88 16.12
N SER A 5 2.03 20.92 16.44
CA SER A 5 2.03 19.60 15.82
C SER A 5 0.67 18.97 16.10
N SER A 6 -0.26 19.13 15.17
CA SER A 6 -1.59 18.52 15.24
C SER A 6 -1.41 17.01 15.19
N LYS A 7 -1.44 16.37 16.36
CA LYS A 7 -1.40 14.91 16.45
C LYS A 7 -2.64 14.36 15.77
N MET A 8 -2.46 13.52 14.77
CA MET A 8 -3.56 12.85 14.09
C MET A 8 -4.41 12.05 15.10
N SER A 9 -5.73 12.19 14.98
CA SER A 9 -6.67 11.38 15.76
C SER A 9 -6.53 9.90 15.40
N VAL A 10 -6.82 9.02 16.35
CA VAL A 10 -6.83 7.56 16.12
C VAL A 10 -7.74 7.21 14.95
N THR A 11 -8.90 7.86 14.82
CA THR A 11 -9.83 7.65 13.71
C THR A 11 -9.20 8.04 12.37
N GLN A 12 -8.52 9.18 12.29
CA GLN A 12 -7.84 9.62 11.08
C GLN A 12 -6.72 8.65 10.68
N LEU A 13 -5.93 8.17 11.64
CA LEU A 13 -4.88 7.19 11.40
C LEU A 13 -5.45 5.86 10.92
N THR A 14 -6.54 5.41 11.51
CA THR A 14 -7.23 4.16 11.13
C THR A 14 -7.76 4.26 9.70
N LEU A 15 -8.43 5.37 9.34
CA LEU A 15 -8.93 5.59 7.99
C LEU A 15 -7.79 5.66 6.97
N LEU A 16 -6.71 6.38 7.28
CA LEU A 16 -5.56 6.48 6.42
C LEU A 16 -4.92 5.11 6.17
N THR A 17 -4.77 4.30 7.22
CA THR A 17 -4.22 2.94 7.13
C THR A 17 -5.13 2.04 6.30
N ALA A 18 -6.46 2.10 6.51
CA ALA A 18 -7.43 1.35 5.74
C ALA A 18 -7.36 1.72 4.24
N LEU A 19 -7.29 3.02 3.91
CA LEU A 19 -7.15 3.49 2.54
C LEU A 19 -5.84 3.00 1.89
N ASN A 20 -4.74 2.98 2.63
CA ASN A 20 -3.47 2.45 2.12
C ASN A 20 -3.49 0.94 1.89
N MET A 21 -4.33 0.20 2.60
CA MET A 21 -4.53 -1.25 2.38
C MET A 21 -5.44 -1.56 1.19
N MET A 22 -6.27 -0.60 0.77
CA MET A 22 -7.16 -0.74 -0.37
C MET A 22 -6.38 -0.57 -1.68
N GLY A 23 -5.84 -1.67 -2.17
CA GLY A 23 -5.19 -1.70 -3.49
C GLY A 23 -6.18 -1.98 -4.64
N SER A 24 -5.67 -2.04 -5.86
CA SER A 24 -6.44 -2.37 -7.08
C SER A 24 -7.20 -3.70 -6.99
N GLY A 25 -6.73 -4.62 -6.18
CA GLY A 25 -7.36 -5.94 -5.98
C GLY A 25 -8.79 -5.87 -5.44
N ILE A 26 -9.13 -4.82 -4.66
CA ILE A 26 -10.46 -4.72 -4.06
C ILE A 26 -11.59 -4.61 -5.10
N ILE A 27 -11.31 -3.99 -6.24
CA ILE A 27 -12.30 -3.80 -7.32
C ILE A 27 -12.54 -5.11 -8.06
N MET A 28 -11.48 -5.92 -8.28
CA MET A 28 -11.58 -7.23 -8.95
C MET A 28 -12.03 -8.35 -8.00
N LEU A 29 -11.98 -8.11 -6.71
CA LEU A 29 -12.23 -9.12 -5.70
C LEU A 29 -13.60 -9.80 -5.82
N PRO A 30 -14.73 -9.06 -5.98
CA PRO A 30 -16.05 -9.70 -6.12
C PRO A 30 -16.12 -10.66 -7.32
N THR A 31 -15.53 -10.27 -8.46
CA THR A 31 -15.49 -11.10 -9.66
C THR A 31 -14.69 -12.38 -9.44
N LYS A 32 -13.50 -12.26 -8.85
CA LYS A 32 -12.64 -13.40 -8.54
C LYS A 32 -13.23 -14.32 -7.47
N LEU A 33 -13.89 -13.77 -6.48
CA LEU A 33 -14.59 -14.56 -5.47
C LEU A 33 -15.79 -15.31 -6.04
N ALA A 34 -16.50 -14.72 -6.99
CA ALA A 34 -17.60 -15.37 -7.68
C ALA A 34 -17.14 -16.60 -8.49
N GLU A 35 -15.95 -16.55 -9.09
CA GLU A 35 -15.35 -17.70 -9.80
C GLU A 35 -15.05 -18.88 -8.85
N VAL A 36 -14.69 -18.62 -7.59
CA VAL A 36 -14.36 -19.64 -6.58
C VAL A 36 -15.62 -20.19 -5.87
N GLY A 37 -16.72 -19.43 -5.89
CA GLY A 37 -17.98 -19.81 -5.28
C GLY A 37 -17.98 -19.66 -3.74
N THR A 38 -18.85 -20.44 -3.07
CA THR A 38 -19.13 -20.29 -1.63
C THR A 38 -17.92 -20.47 -0.71
N PHE A 39 -16.92 -21.23 -1.12
CA PHE A 39 -15.67 -21.42 -0.38
C PHE A 39 -14.86 -20.11 -0.23
N SER A 40 -15.14 -19.12 -1.05
CA SER A 40 -14.50 -17.81 -0.95
C SER A 40 -14.69 -17.14 0.42
N ILE A 41 -15.85 -17.36 1.07
CA ILE A 41 -16.16 -16.80 2.40
C ILE A 41 -15.21 -17.36 3.45
N VAL A 42 -14.95 -18.68 3.41
CA VAL A 42 -14.02 -19.32 4.35
C VAL A 42 -12.60 -18.77 4.15
N SER A 43 -12.17 -18.63 2.92
CA SER A 43 -10.86 -18.06 2.56
C SER A 43 -10.71 -16.63 3.12
N TRP A 44 -11.77 -15.84 3.06
CA TRP A 44 -11.81 -14.49 3.60
C TRP A 44 -11.66 -14.46 5.12
N LEU A 45 -12.37 -15.34 5.82
CA LEU A 45 -12.28 -15.44 7.29
C LEU A 45 -10.88 -15.83 7.74
N VAL A 46 -10.25 -16.79 7.06
CA VAL A 46 -8.87 -17.21 7.34
C VAL A 46 -7.91 -16.06 7.09
N THR A 47 -8.05 -15.36 5.96
CA THR A 47 -7.19 -14.21 5.63
C THR A 47 -7.38 -13.06 6.62
N ALA A 48 -8.62 -12.77 7.03
CA ALA A 48 -8.91 -11.73 8.01
C ALA A 48 -8.28 -12.07 9.38
N GLY A 49 -8.37 -13.33 9.81
CA GLY A 49 -7.74 -13.80 11.03
C GLY A 49 -6.21 -13.66 10.98
N GLY A 50 -5.58 -14.10 9.89
CA GLY A 50 -4.15 -13.98 9.67
C GLY A 50 -3.68 -12.52 9.63
N SER A 51 -4.39 -11.65 8.91
CA SER A 51 -4.09 -10.22 8.83
C SER A 51 -4.21 -9.54 10.20
N THR A 52 -5.22 -9.90 10.99
CA THR A 52 -5.42 -9.36 12.34
C THR A 52 -4.29 -9.81 13.27
N ALA A 53 -3.87 -11.06 13.21
CA ALA A 53 -2.74 -11.57 13.99
C ALA A 53 -1.44 -10.85 13.63
N LEU A 54 -1.19 -10.63 12.34
CA LEU A 54 -0.04 -9.89 11.85
C LEU A 54 -0.06 -8.43 12.32
N ALA A 55 -1.20 -7.76 12.21
CA ALA A 55 -1.38 -6.39 12.70
C ALA A 55 -1.12 -6.28 14.21
N TYR A 56 -1.60 -7.25 14.99
CA TYR A 56 -1.33 -7.32 16.42
C TYR A 56 0.16 -7.49 16.73
N ALA A 57 0.86 -8.36 15.98
CA ALA A 57 2.29 -8.55 16.14
C ALA A 57 3.07 -7.25 15.85
N PHE A 58 2.75 -6.53 14.76
CA PHE A 58 3.36 -5.25 14.45
C PHE A 58 3.04 -4.16 15.48
N ALA A 59 1.81 -4.14 16.00
CA ALA A 59 1.43 -3.21 17.07
C ALA A 59 2.26 -3.46 18.34
N LYS A 60 2.49 -4.72 18.71
CA LYS A 60 3.37 -5.08 19.83
C LYS A 60 4.81 -4.68 19.59
N CYS A 61 5.35 -4.93 18.40
CA CYS A 61 6.68 -4.47 18.02
C CYS A 61 6.81 -2.94 18.13
N GLY A 62 5.79 -2.20 17.66
CA GLY A 62 5.76 -0.74 17.76
C GLY A 62 5.73 -0.21 19.19
N MET A 63 5.06 -0.92 20.12
CA MET A 63 5.04 -0.55 21.53
C MET A 63 6.36 -0.83 22.25
N LEU A 64 7.08 -1.89 21.86
CA LEU A 64 8.34 -2.30 22.45
C LEU A 64 9.54 -1.56 21.85
N SER A 65 9.45 -1.17 20.58
CA SER A 65 10.54 -0.53 19.87
C SER A 65 10.60 0.97 20.17
N ARG A 66 11.77 1.44 20.61
CA ARG A 66 12.10 2.88 20.72
C ARG A 66 12.71 3.44 19.42
N ASN A 67 13.05 2.57 18.47
CA ASN A 67 13.63 2.96 17.19
C ASN A 67 12.55 3.48 16.25
N ARG A 68 12.78 4.66 15.66
CA ARG A 68 11.85 5.29 14.71
C ARG A 68 11.91 4.72 13.29
N GLY A 69 12.69 3.66 13.07
CA GLY A 69 12.97 3.07 11.75
C GLY A 69 11.88 2.17 11.16
N GLY A 70 10.68 2.13 11.72
CA GLY A 70 9.60 1.27 11.23
C GLY A 70 9.99 -0.22 11.17
N MET A 71 9.67 -0.90 10.07
CA MET A 71 9.98 -2.34 9.90
C MET A 71 11.49 -2.64 9.99
N GLY A 72 12.33 -1.77 9.43
CA GLY A 72 13.79 -1.88 9.55
C GLY A 72 14.26 -1.76 10.99
N GLY A 73 13.66 -0.86 11.78
CA GLY A 73 13.96 -0.72 13.21
C GLY A 73 13.60 -1.98 14.02
N TYR A 74 12.50 -2.66 13.68
CA TYR A 74 12.13 -3.92 14.33
C TYR A 74 13.09 -5.04 13.95
N ALA A 75 13.49 -5.13 12.68
CA ALA A 75 14.45 -6.11 12.21
C ALA A 75 15.85 -5.93 12.84
N GLU A 76 16.23 -4.69 13.17
CA GLU A 76 17.50 -4.39 13.82
C GLU A 76 17.65 -5.04 15.19
N TYR A 77 16.55 -5.11 15.96
CA TYR A 77 16.58 -5.78 17.28
C TYR A 77 16.86 -7.27 17.18
N ALA A 78 16.39 -7.93 16.11
CA ALA A 78 16.55 -9.38 15.96
C ALA A 78 17.83 -9.77 15.18
N PHE A 79 18.19 -8.97 14.18
CA PHE A 79 19.21 -9.34 13.19
C PHE A 79 20.33 -8.27 13.04
N GLY A 80 20.32 -7.24 13.88
CA GLY A 80 21.28 -6.15 13.81
C GLY A 80 21.14 -5.27 12.55
N LYS A 81 22.15 -4.45 12.26
CA LYS A 81 22.14 -3.50 11.14
C LYS A 81 21.92 -4.14 9.76
N SER A 82 22.45 -5.34 9.55
CA SER A 82 22.25 -6.09 8.29
C SER A 82 20.80 -6.49 8.09
N GLY A 83 20.11 -6.90 9.15
CA GLY A 83 18.69 -7.20 9.12
C GLY A 83 17.84 -5.97 8.84
N SER A 84 18.16 -4.84 9.44
CA SER A 84 17.52 -3.55 9.18
C SER A 84 17.66 -3.13 7.71
N PHE A 85 18.86 -3.24 7.16
CA PHE A 85 19.11 -2.94 5.74
C PHE A 85 18.28 -3.83 4.81
N LEU A 86 18.32 -5.15 5.04
CA LEU A 86 17.61 -6.12 4.19
C LEU A 86 16.09 -5.91 4.25
N ALA A 87 15.54 -5.66 5.44
CA ALA A 87 14.11 -5.38 5.62
C ALA A 87 13.67 -4.11 4.90
N ASN A 88 14.42 -3.02 5.03
CA ASN A 88 14.14 -1.75 4.36
C ASN A 88 14.28 -1.87 2.83
N TYR A 89 15.30 -2.58 2.36
CA TYR A 89 15.50 -2.82 0.93
C TYR A 89 14.34 -3.64 0.32
N ALA A 90 13.99 -4.76 0.95
CA ALA A 90 12.88 -5.59 0.52
C ALA A 90 11.56 -4.82 0.51
N TYR A 91 11.33 -3.99 1.53
CA TYR A 91 10.15 -3.15 1.63
C TYR A 91 10.11 -2.09 0.51
N CYS A 92 11.23 -1.43 0.24
CA CYS A 92 11.33 -0.45 -0.85
C CYS A 92 11.00 -1.09 -2.21
N VAL A 93 11.60 -2.22 -2.52
CA VAL A 93 11.35 -2.96 -3.77
C VAL A 93 9.88 -3.38 -3.86
N SER A 94 9.31 -3.89 -2.78
CA SER A 94 7.90 -4.29 -2.73
C SER A 94 6.96 -3.11 -2.99
N LEU A 95 7.24 -1.94 -2.43
CA LEU A 95 6.45 -0.72 -2.67
C LEU A 95 6.54 -0.26 -4.13
N LEU A 96 7.71 -0.32 -4.74
CA LEU A 96 7.86 0.03 -6.16
C LEU A 96 7.01 -0.87 -7.06
N ILE A 97 7.09 -2.19 -6.85
CA ILE A 97 6.31 -3.17 -7.62
C ILE A 97 4.81 -2.97 -7.39
N ALA A 98 4.39 -2.76 -6.13
CA ALA A 98 3.00 -2.54 -5.78
C ALA A 98 2.41 -1.28 -6.45
N ASN A 99 3.15 -0.16 -6.44
CA ASN A 99 2.71 1.07 -7.09
C ASN A 99 2.55 0.93 -8.60
N ILE A 100 3.48 0.21 -9.26
CA ILE A 100 3.38 -0.08 -10.69
C ILE A 100 2.14 -0.93 -10.97
N ALA A 101 1.90 -1.98 -10.18
CA ALA A 101 0.74 -2.85 -10.35
C ALA A 101 -0.59 -2.10 -10.16
N ILE A 102 -0.67 -1.18 -9.19
CA ILE A 102 -1.84 -0.32 -8.97
C ILE A 102 -2.07 0.60 -10.18
N ALA A 103 -1.01 1.22 -10.70
CA ALA A 103 -1.13 2.11 -11.84
C ALA A 103 -1.60 1.38 -13.11
N ILE A 104 -1.05 0.19 -13.39
CA ILE A 104 -1.49 -0.66 -14.52
C ILE A 104 -2.97 -1.02 -14.37
N SER A 105 -3.39 -1.41 -13.18
CA SER A 105 -4.79 -1.75 -12.91
C SER A 105 -5.71 -0.55 -13.09
N ALA A 106 -5.34 0.62 -12.58
CA ALA A 106 -6.12 1.85 -12.72
C ALA A 106 -6.32 2.24 -14.20
N VAL A 107 -5.26 2.18 -14.99
CA VAL A 107 -5.33 2.43 -16.44
C VAL A 107 -6.19 1.36 -17.13
N GLY A 108 -6.03 0.09 -16.80
CA GLY A 108 -6.84 -0.99 -17.35
C GLY A 108 -8.33 -0.80 -17.09
N TYR A 109 -8.71 -0.38 -15.89
CA TYR A 109 -10.10 -0.05 -15.57
C TYR A 109 -10.60 1.17 -16.31
N ALA A 110 -9.79 2.22 -16.45
CA ALA A 110 -10.16 3.40 -17.20
C ALA A 110 -10.40 3.07 -18.68
N VAL A 111 -9.51 2.30 -19.29
CA VAL A 111 -9.65 1.82 -20.68
C VAL A 111 -10.93 1.02 -20.86
N ALA A 112 -11.23 0.09 -19.94
CA ALA A 112 -12.44 -0.71 -19.98
C ALA A 112 -13.71 0.13 -19.80
N LEU A 113 -13.68 1.11 -18.87
CA LEU A 113 -14.81 1.98 -18.56
C LEU A 113 -15.18 2.90 -19.75
N PHE A 114 -14.17 3.43 -20.43
CA PHE A 114 -14.37 4.33 -21.57
C PHE A 114 -14.49 3.58 -22.92
N GLY A 115 -14.42 2.25 -22.90
CA GLY A 115 -14.51 1.43 -24.09
C GLY A 115 -13.42 1.68 -25.13
N LEU A 116 -12.24 2.09 -24.68
CA LEU A 116 -11.11 2.43 -25.54
C LEU A 116 -10.44 1.15 -26.07
N ASN A 117 -10.27 1.05 -27.38
CA ASN A 117 -9.50 -0.01 -28.00
C ASN A 117 -8.01 0.39 -27.99
N THR A 118 -7.32 0.06 -26.91
CA THR A 118 -5.89 0.36 -26.77
C THR A 118 -5.05 -0.88 -27.01
N THR A 119 -3.92 -0.69 -27.68
CA THR A 119 -2.89 -1.71 -27.79
C THR A 119 -2.14 -1.87 -26.45
N PRO A 120 -1.49 -3.01 -26.18
CA PRO A 120 -0.67 -3.18 -24.98
C PRO A 120 0.41 -2.10 -24.81
N PHE A 121 0.93 -1.60 -25.91
CA PHE A 121 1.94 -0.54 -25.90
C PHE A 121 1.36 0.82 -25.46
N GLU A 122 0.19 1.18 -25.96
CA GLU A 122 -0.53 2.41 -25.56
C GLU A 122 -0.92 2.37 -24.09
N THR A 123 -1.38 1.22 -23.60
CA THR A 123 -1.68 1.02 -22.17
C THR A 123 -0.44 1.21 -21.31
N CYS A 124 0.71 0.74 -21.76
CA CYS A 124 1.98 0.95 -21.08
C CYS A 124 2.37 2.43 -21.02
N LEU A 125 2.25 3.16 -22.14
CA LEU A 125 2.51 4.60 -22.19
C LEU A 125 1.56 5.38 -21.27
N LEU A 126 0.27 5.08 -21.29
CA LEU A 126 -0.71 5.70 -20.39
C LEU A 126 -0.37 5.44 -18.91
N THR A 127 0.06 4.25 -18.58
CA THR A 127 0.49 3.91 -17.22
C THR A 127 1.70 4.74 -16.78
N ILE A 128 2.68 4.93 -17.65
CA ILE A 128 3.86 5.76 -17.37
C ILE A 128 3.43 7.21 -17.15
N VAL A 129 2.56 7.75 -17.99
CA VAL A 129 2.05 9.12 -17.85
C VAL A 129 1.32 9.31 -16.51
N VAL A 130 0.45 8.38 -16.15
CA VAL A 130 -0.28 8.42 -14.87
C VAL A 130 0.68 8.39 -13.68
N LEU A 131 1.71 7.52 -13.71
CA LEU A 131 2.73 7.46 -12.67
C LEU A 131 3.49 8.78 -12.54
N TRP A 132 3.87 9.40 -13.66
CA TRP A 132 4.56 10.69 -13.65
C TRP A 132 3.67 11.80 -13.08
N ILE A 133 2.39 11.87 -13.49
CA ILE A 133 1.44 12.84 -12.95
C ILE A 133 1.30 12.67 -11.43
N CYS A 134 1.09 11.45 -10.95
CA CYS A 134 0.98 11.18 -9.52
C CYS A 134 2.26 11.55 -8.77
N THR A 135 3.44 11.28 -9.34
CA THR A 135 4.71 11.62 -8.73
C THR A 135 4.90 13.12 -8.61
N VAL A 136 4.62 13.88 -9.69
CA VAL A 136 4.72 15.34 -9.69
C VAL A 136 3.75 15.96 -8.69
N LEU A 137 2.52 15.47 -8.62
CA LEU A 137 1.52 15.94 -7.64
C LEU A 137 1.98 15.69 -6.20
N ASN A 138 2.55 14.51 -5.91
CA ASN A 138 3.09 14.21 -4.59
C ASN A 138 4.27 15.11 -4.22
N LEU A 139 5.19 15.35 -5.14
CA LEU A 139 6.31 16.26 -4.92
C LEU A 139 5.82 17.70 -4.67
N SER A 140 4.83 18.16 -5.42
CA SER A 140 4.22 19.48 -5.23
C SER A 140 3.57 19.62 -3.86
N LEU A 141 2.87 18.58 -3.38
CA LEU A 141 2.24 18.58 -2.05
C LEU A 141 3.26 18.62 -0.92
N ILE A 142 4.40 17.96 -1.07
CA ILE A 142 5.49 18.00 -0.08
C ILE A 142 6.05 19.41 0.04
N HIS A 143 6.25 20.11 -1.07
CA HIS A 143 6.72 21.50 -1.07
C HIS A 143 5.74 22.52 -0.47
N ILE A 144 4.44 22.22 -0.47
CA ILE A 144 3.42 23.09 0.13
C ILE A 144 3.29 22.87 1.63
N SER A 145 3.73 21.69 2.13
CA SER A 145 3.63 21.34 3.56
C SER A 145 4.85 21.73 4.40
N GLU A 146 5.93 22.21 3.80
CA GLU A 146 7.10 22.80 4.48
C GLU A 146 6.92 24.33 4.67
#